data_d7b5e8ac377da8b57f9946320d156583
#
_entry.id   d7b5e8ac377da8b57f9946320d156583
#
_cell.length_a   1.000
_cell.length_b   1.000
_cell.length_c   1.000
_cell.angle_alpha   90.00
_cell.angle_beta   90.00
_cell.angle_gamma   90.00
#
_symmetry.space_group_name_H-M   'P 1'
#
loop_
_entity.id
_entity.type
_entity.pdbx_description
1 polymer ?
#
loop_
_entity_poly.entity_id
_entity_poly.type
_entity_poly.pdbx_seq_one_letter_code
_entity_poly.pdbx_strand_id
1 'polypeptide(L)'
;DPNMDFGAIRSVAVMPFLSLARDNIAAERVRDVFINDLLATGAVYVVPVGEVARGAARAEVVTPATPSPEEVIKLASIIKVQAVITGVLKEYGEVRSGTTSANIISVSLQMMEAQTGKIVWSASTTKGGINIWDRLFGGGGQPMDKITQDAVRDLINKLFK
;
A
#
# COMPACT_ATOMS: atom_id res chain seq x y z
N ASP A 1 17.00 0.44 1.67
CA ASP A 1 18.27 1.15 1.91
C ASP A 1 18.28 1.71 3.32
N PRO A 2 19.17 1.21 4.22
CA PRO A 2 19.22 1.67 5.61
C PRO A 2 19.62 3.15 5.75
N ASN A 3 20.15 3.72 4.69
CA ASN A 3 20.57 5.12 4.68
C ASN A 3 19.54 6.04 4.02
N MET A 4 18.38 5.51 3.65
CA MET A 4 17.34 6.32 3.03
C MET A 4 16.75 7.29 4.04
N ASP A 5 16.75 8.56 3.68
CA ASP A 5 16.06 9.60 4.44
C ASP A 5 14.76 9.96 3.74
N PHE A 6 13.65 9.46 4.25
CA PHE A 6 12.34 9.78 3.69
C PHE A 6 12.04 11.27 3.76
N GLY A 7 12.62 11.98 4.73
CA GLY A 7 12.47 13.43 4.84
C GLY A 7 13.00 14.21 3.64
N ALA A 8 13.88 13.61 2.83
CA ALA A 8 14.37 14.21 1.60
C ALA A 8 13.42 14.03 0.42
N ILE A 9 12.45 13.11 0.51
CA ILE A 9 11.46 12.86 -0.53
C ILE A 9 10.27 13.79 -0.30
N ARG A 10 9.96 14.62 -1.29
CA ARG A 10 8.90 15.62 -1.18
C ARG A 10 7.68 15.30 -2.03
N SER A 11 7.81 14.40 -3.01
CA SER A 11 6.71 14.04 -3.90
C SER A 11 6.72 12.56 -4.22
N VAL A 12 5.56 11.96 -4.19
CA VAL A 12 5.38 10.53 -4.47
C VAL A 12 4.16 10.30 -5.34
N ALA A 13 4.22 9.22 -6.13
CA ALA A 13 3.05 8.66 -6.79
C ALA A 13 2.74 7.31 -6.14
N VAL A 14 1.48 7.08 -5.83
CA VAL A 14 1.03 5.79 -5.30
C VAL A 14 0.35 5.05 -6.45
N MET A 15 0.94 3.93 -6.86
CA MET A 15 0.39 3.12 -7.94
C MET A 15 -0.81 2.31 -7.47
N PRO A 16 -1.66 1.83 -8.38
CA PRO A 16 -2.69 0.84 -8.01
C PRO A 16 -2.03 -0.36 -7.32
N PHE A 17 -2.67 -0.88 -6.28
CA PHE A 17 -2.13 -2.04 -5.57
C PHE A 17 -2.54 -3.33 -6.30
N LEU A 18 -1.62 -4.28 -6.36
CA LEU A 18 -1.92 -5.61 -6.84
C LEU A 18 -2.77 -6.33 -5.80
N SER A 19 -3.88 -6.94 -6.20
CA SER A 19 -4.72 -7.69 -5.28
C SER A 19 -4.54 -9.19 -5.49
N LEU A 20 -4.18 -9.90 -4.42
CA LEU A 20 -4.19 -11.36 -4.35
C LEU A 20 -5.41 -11.84 -3.56
N ALA A 21 -6.21 -10.92 -3.04
CA ALA A 21 -7.44 -11.22 -2.31
C ALA A 21 -8.59 -11.50 -3.28
N ARG A 22 -9.65 -12.14 -2.77
CA ARG A 22 -10.83 -12.47 -3.59
C ARG A 22 -11.65 -11.24 -3.97
N ASP A 23 -11.68 -10.22 -3.12
CA ASP A 23 -12.42 -8.98 -3.35
C ASP A 23 -11.67 -8.12 -4.37
N ASN A 24 -12.26 -7.92 -5.53
CA ASN A 24 -11.62 -7.19 -6.64
C ASN A 24 -11.46 -5.70 -6.38
N ILE A 25 -12.27 -5.13 -5.49
CA ILE A 25 -12.20 -3.68 -5.18
C ILE A 25 -11.44 -3.38 -3.90
N ALA A 26 -11.06 -4.39 -3.14
CA ALA A 26 -10.39 -4.18 -1.85
C ALA A 26 -9.06 -3.45 -2.00
N ALA A 27 -8.28 -3.78 -3.03
CA ALA A 27 -6.99 -3.13 -3.27
C ALA A 27 -7.15 -1.62 -3.50
N GLU A 28 -8.18 -1.23 -4.23
CA GLU A 28 -8.50 0.18 -4.45
C GLU A 28 -8.87 0.90 -3.15
N ARG A 29 -9.67 0.25 -2.32
CA ARG A 29 -10.06 0.81 -1.01
C ARG A 29 -8.85 1.01 -0.11
N VAL A 30 -7.98 0.02 -0.05
CA VAL A 30 -6.78 0.10 0.80
C VAL A 30 -5.84 1.19 0.29
N ARG A 31 -5.67 1.29 -1.03
CA ARG A 31 -4.90 2.36 -1.65
C ARG A 31 -5.46 3.74 -1.27
N ASP A 32 -6.77 3.91 -1.36
CA ASP A 32 -7.41 5.18 -1.03
C ASP A 32 -7.20 5.57 0.42
N VAL A 33 -7.34 4.62 1.34
CA VAL A 33 -7.10 4.86 2.77
C VAL A 33 -5.62 5.25 2.99
N PHE A 34 -4.71 4.55 2.33
CA PHE A 34 -3.29 4.86 2.42
C PHE A 34 -2.97 6.27 1.89
N ILE A 35 -3.50 6.63 0.73
CA ILE A 35 -3.30 7.96 0.15
C ILE A 35 -3.85 9.04 1.08
N ASN A 36 -5.06 8.85 1.60
CA ASN A 36 -5.68 9.84 2.50
C ASN A 36 -4.86 10.03 3.77
N ASP A 37 -4.39 8.94 4.37
CA ASP A 37 -3.56 9.03 5.58
C ASP A 37 -2.20 9.67 5.29
N LEU A 38 -1.62 9.35 4.13
CA LEU A 38 -0.34 9.95 3.72
C LEU A 38 -0.49 11.46 3.49
N LEU A 39 -1.55 11.87 2.83
CA LEU A 39 -1.87 13.29 2.64
C LEU A 39 -2.07 14.00 3.98
N ALA A 40 -2.73 13.35 4.93
CA ALA A 40 -2.99 13.92 6.25
C ALA A 40 -1.71 14.20 7.04
N THR A 41 -0.60 13.52 6.74
CA THR A 41 0.68 13.79 7.41
C THR A 41 1.25 15.16 7.03
N GLY A 42 0.89 15.68 5.85
CA GLY A 42 1.44 16.93 5.32
C GLY A 42 2.92 16.85 4.95
N ALA A 43 3.52 15.67 5.00
CA ALA A 43 4.97 15.51 4.83
C ALA A 43 5.40 15.43 3.36
N VAL A 44 4.51 14.98 2.47
CA VAL A 44 4.82 14.80 1.05
C VAL A 44 3.66 15.25 0.18
N TYR A 45 3.99 15.66 -1.03
CA TYR A 45 2.99 15.86 -2.07
C TYR A 45 2.69 14.50 -2.72
N VAL A 46 1.41 14.15 -2.78
CA VAL A 46 0.96 12.91 -3.42
C VAL A 46 0.26 13.27 -4.73
N VAL A 47 0.76 12.72 -5.83
CA VAL A 47 0.20 12.99 -7.16
C VAL A 47 -1.23 12.46 -7.21
N PRO A 48 -2.21 13.26 -7.69
CA PRO A 48 -3.58 12.77 -7.83
C PRO A 48 -3.67 11.51 -8.67
N VAL A 49 -4.56 10.59 -8.29
CA VAL A 49 -4.65 9.27 -8.93
C VAL A 49 -4.93 9.37 -10.43
N GLY A 50 -5.68 10.39 -10.87
CA GLY A 50 -5.92 10.62 -12.29
C GLY A 50 -4.66 10.97 -13.07
N GLU A 51 -3.76 11.74 -12.46
CA GLU A 51 -2.48 12.06 -13.07
C GLU A 51 -1.55 10.84 -13.13
N VAL A 52 -1.59 10.01 -12.09
CA VAL A 52 -0.84 8.75 -12.09
C VAL A 52 -1.31 7.87 -13.24
N ALA A 53 -2.62 7.75 -13.44
CA ALA A 53 -3.19 6.94 -14.51
C ALA A 53 -2.79 7.48 -15.89
N ARG A 54 -2.88 8.79 -16.08
CA ARG A 54 -2.48 9.42 -17.36
C ARG A 54 -0.98 9.27 -17.61
N GLY A 55 -0.18 9.44 -16.58
CA GLY A 55 1.27 9.26 -16.67
C GLY A 55 1.65 7.83 -17.01
N ALA A 56 0.99 6.86 -16.39
CA ALA A 56 1.22 5.44 -16.68
C ALA A 56 0.89 5.12 -18.16
N ALA A 57 -0.20 5.68 -18.68
CA ALA A 57 -0.56 5.51 -20.08
C ALA A 57 0.50 6.12 -21.03
N ARG A 58 0.99 7.32 -20.72
CA ARG A 58 2.05 7.98 -21.50
C ARG A 58 3.37 7.22 -21.43
N ALA A 59 3.69 6.64 -20.28
CA ALA A 59 4.90 5.85 -20.10
C ALA A 59 4.76 4.44 -20.66
N GLU A 60 3.58 4.11 -21.18
CA GLU A 60 3.28 2.78 -21.72
C GLU A 60 3.47 1.66 -20.68
N VAL A 61 3.08 1.95 -19.44
CA VAL A 61 3.11 0.96 -18.36
C VAL A 61 1.91 0.03 -18.54
N VAL A 62 2.16 -1.19 -18.95
CA VAL A 62 1.09 -2.16 -19.27
C VAL A 62 0.36 -2.61 -18.02
N THR A 63 1.11 -2.85 -16.94
CA THR A 63 0.55 -3.31 -15.67
C THR A 63 0.95 -2.31 -14.58
N PRO A 64 0.13 -1.27 -14.33
CA PRO A 64 0.50 -0.22 -13.37
C PRO A 64 0.75 -0.69 -11.94
N ALA A 65 0.15 -1.81 -11.53
CA ALA A 65 0.37 -2.35 -10.19
C ALA A 65 1.76 -2.98 -10.02
N THR A 66 2.41 -3.36 -11.12
CA THR A 66 3.73 -4.01 -11.09
C THR A 66 4.66 -3.41 -12.15
N PRO A 67 4.98 -2.11 -12.04
CA PRO A 67 5.88 -1.48 -13.01
C PRO A 67 7.31 -2.00 -12.87
N SER A 68 8.00 -2.11 -14.00
CA SER A 68 9.43 -2.43 -14.00
C SER A 68 10.25 -1.21 -13.55
N PRO A 69 11.51 -1.39 -13.14
CA PRO A 69 12.37 -0.23 -12.82
C PRO A 69 12.46 0.79 -13.93
N GLU A 70 12.56 0.36 -15.18
CA GLU A 70 12.62 1.26 -16.35
C GLU A 70 11.32 2.03 -16.53
N GLU A 71 10.17 1.36 -16.31
CA GLU A 71 8.86 2.00 -16.35
C GLU A 71 8.70 3.03 -15.25
N VAL A 72 9.21 2.73 -14.05
CA VAL A 72 9.20 3.68 -12.92
C VAL A 72 9.98 4.95 -13.27
N ILE A 73 11.18 4.80 -13.82
CA ILE A 73 12.02 5.93 -14.21
C ILE A 73 11.28 6.80 -15.23
N LYS A 74 10.70 6.18 -16.25
CA LYS A 74 9.98 6.89 -17.31
C LYS A 74 8.74 7.58 -16.77
N LEU A 75 7.93 6.88 -15.98
CA LEU A 75 6.73 7.42 -15.35
C LEU A 75 7.07 8.61 -14.45
N ALA A 76 8.05 8.44 -13.58
CA ALA A 76 8.47 9.49 -12.64
C ALA A 76 8.96 10.75 -13.37
N SER A 77 9.62 10.58 -14.51
CA SER A 77 10.05 11.68 -15.36
C SER A 77 8.87 12.45 -15.95
N ILE A 78 7.81 11.73 -16.33
CA ILE A 78 6.60 12.33 -16.93
C ILE A 78 5.80 13.11 -15.89
N ILE A 79 5.53 12.49 -14.73
CA ILE A 79 4.69 13.10 -13.68
C ILE A 79 5.51 13.87 -12.64
N LYS A 80 6.83 13.86 -12.77
CA LYS A 80 7.76 14.66 -11.96
C LYS A 80 7.66 14.39 -10.48
N VAL A 81 7.86 13.11 -10.10
CA VAL A 81 7.92 12.67 -8.70
C VAL A 81 9.29 12.14 -8.38
N GLN A 82 9.62 12.13 -7.08
CA GLN A 82 10.89 11.64 -6.58
C GLN A 82 10.85 10.15 -6.23
N ALA A 83 9.68 9.61 -5.97
CA ALA A 83 9.52 8.20 -5.64
C ALA A 83 8.15 7.69 -6.06
N VAL A 84 8.08 6.38 -6.27
CA VAL A 84 6.85 5.68 -6.64
C VAL A 84 6.62 4.58 -5.60
N ILE A 85 5.42 4.54 -5.03
CA ILE A 85 5.02 3.53 -4.05
C ILE A 85 4.15 2.50 -4.76
N THR A 86 4.52 1.22 -4.62
CA THR A 86 3.72 0.09 -5.10
C THR A 86 3.28 -0.75 -3.91
N GLY A 87 2.24 -1.54 -4.08
CA GLY A 87 1.73 -2.37 -2.98
C GLY A 87 1.07 -3.63 -3.46
N VAL A 88 1.01 -4.60 -2.55
CA VAL A 88 0.31 -5.87 -2.76
C VAL A 88 -0.62 -6.09 -1.59
N LEU A 89 -1.90 -6.23 -1.88
CA LEU A 89 -2.90 -6.66 -0.90
C LEU A 89 -2.94 -8.19 -0.96
N LYS A 90 -2.38 -8.84 0.07
CA LYS A 90 -2.23 -10.29 0.11
C LYS A 90 -3.49 -10.99 0.62
N GLU A 91 -4.10 -10.43 1.65
CA GLU A 91 -5.30 -10.96 2.27
C GLU A 91 -6.24 -9.81 2.64
N TYR A 92 -7.53 -10.04 2.49
CA TYR A 92 -8.55 -9.07 2.86
C TYR A 92 -9.89 -9.79 2.96
N GLY A 93 -10.46 -9.80 4.16
CA GLY A 93 -11.77 -10.39 4.37
C GLY A 93 -11.82 -11.34 5.55
N GLU A 94 -12.83 -12.19 5.57
CA GLU A 94 -13.11 -13.11 6.66
C GLU A 94 -12.29 -14.39 6.53
N VAL A 95 -11.66 -14.80 7.62
CA VAL A 95 -11.03 -16.12 7.75
C VAL A 95 -11.79 -16.91 8.80
N ARG A 96 -11.85 -18.24 8.62
CA ARG A 96 -12.60 -19.14 9.52
C ARG A 96 -11.71 -20.28 9.99
N SER A 97 -11.93 -20.67 11.27
CA SER A 97 -11.31 -21.85 11.85
C SER A 97 -12.38 -22.51 12.74
N GLY A 98 -12.94 -23.61 12.24
CA GLY A 98 -14.09 -24.25 12.92
C GLY A 98 -15.31 -23.33 12.90
N THR A 99 -15.82 -23.00 14.09
CA THR A 99 -16.96 -22.09 14.27
C THR A 99 -16.51 -20.64 14.49
N THR A 100 -15.20 -20.40 14.55
CA THR A 100 -14.66 -19.07 14.80
C THR A 100 -14.34 -18.38 13.47
N SER A 101 -14.69 -17.11 13.35
CA SER A 101 -14.36 -16.31 12.19
C SER A 101 -13.84 -14.95 12.63
N ALA A 102 -12.99 -14.35 11.80
CA ALA A 102 -12.46 -13.01 12.04
C ALA A 102 -12.04 -12.39 10.71
N ASN A 103 -12.03 -11.08 10.67
CA ASN A 103 -11.51 -10.35 9.50
C ASN A 103 -9.99 -10.26 9.58
N ILE A 104 -9.34 -10.27 8.43
CA ILE A 104 -7.89 -10.14 8.30
C ILE A 104 -7.55 -9.21 7.14
N ILE A 105 -6.45 -8.49 7.28
CA ILE A 105 -5.83 -7.73 6.19
C ILE A 105 -4.32 -7.94 6.24
N SER A 106 -3.71 -8.18 5.08
CA SER A 106 -2.26 -8.28 4.96
C SER A 106 -1.83 -7.49 3.73
N VAL A 107 -0.94 -6.53 3.93
CA VAL A 107 -0.49 -5.58 2.90
C VAL A 107 1.02 -5.47 2.93
N SER A 108 1.65 -5.45 1.77
CA SER A 108 3.06 -5.10 1.62
C SER A 108 3.19 -3.89 0.72
N LEU A 109 4.07 -2.96 1.09
CA LEU A 109 4.38 -1.78 0.28
C LEU A 109 5.85 -1.73 -0.03
N GLN A 110 6.18 -1.13 -1.16
CA GLN A 110 7.55 -0.84 -1.57
C GLN A 110 7.63 0.57 -2.10
N MET A 111 8.78 1.21 -1.91
CA MET A 111 9.06 2.51 -2.51
C MET A 111 10.23 2.35 -3.46
N MET A 112 10.06 2.84 -4.69
CA MET A 112 11.08 2.82 -5.72
C MET A 112 11.54 4.25 -5.98
N GLU A 113 12.85 4.44 -6.04
CA GLU A 113 13.43 5.75 -6.32
C GLU A 113 13.27 6.10 -7.79
N ALA A 114 12.89 7.35 -8.07
CA ALA A 114 12.59 7.80 -9.42
C ALA A 114 13.78 7.74 -10.37
N GLN A 115 14.98 8.05 -9.88
CA GLN A 115 16.16 8.17 -10.75
C GLN A 115 16.73 6.80 -11.16
N THR A 116 16.63 5.81 -10.29
CA THR A 116 17.25 4.50 -10.50
C THR A 116 16.24 3.37 -10.69
N GLY A 117 14.99 3.57 -10.29
CA GLY A 117 13.98 2.51 -10.27
C GLY A 117 14.23 1.46 -9.19
N LYS A 118 15.19 1.68 -8.31
CA LYS A 118 15.51 0.71 -7.25
C LYS A 118 14.57 0.83 -6.08
N ILE A 119 14.31 -0.31 -5.44
CA ILE A 119 13.54 -0.36 -4.21
C ILE A 119 14.42 0.19 -3.09
N VAL A 120 13.99 1.29 -2.46
CA VAL A 120 14.73 1.93 -1.38
C VAL A 120 14.08 1.76 -0.03
N TRP A 121 12.83 1.26 0.01
CA TRP A 121 12.11 1.00 1.25
C TRP A 121 11.05 -0.06 1.00
N SER A 122 10.80 -0.90 1.99
CA SER A 122 9.68 -1.84 1.97
C SER A 122 9.19 -2.09 3.40
N ALA A 123 7.91 -2.38 3.52
CA ALA A 123 7.28 -2.75 4.80
C ALA A 123 6.07 -3.61 4.54
N SER A 124 5.70 -4.42 5.52
CA SER A 124 4.47 -5.19 5.49
C SER A 124 3.78 -5.12 6.84
N THR A 125 2.48 -5.38 6.82
CA THR A 125 1.69 -5.45 8.03
C THR A 125 0.57 -6.47 7.86
N THR A 126 0.18 -7.11 8.96
CA THR A 126 -0.98 -7.97 9.03
C THR A 126 -1.76 -7.57 10.27
N LYS A 127 -3.06 -7.32 10.12
CA LYS A 127 -3.94 -6.97 11.23
C LYS A 127 -5.16 -7.88 11.21
N GLY A 128 -5.73 -8.12 12.40
CA GLY A 128 -6.87 -9.00 12.54
C GLY A 128 -6.44 -10.46 12.58
N GLY A 129 -7.31 -11.33 12.05
CA GLY A 129 -7.10 -12.76 12.08
C GLY A 129 -7.66 -13.42 13.34
N ILE A 130 -7.57 -14.74 13.41
CA ILE A 130 -8.07 -15.55 14.52
C ILE A 130 -6.92 -15.77 15.49
N ASN A 131 -7.08 -15.31 16.75
CA ASN A 131 -6.10 -15.55 17.80
C ASN A 131 -6.56 -16.69 18.71
N ILE A 132 -5.73 -17.06 19.69
CA ILE A 132 -6.04 -18.16 20.61
C ILE A 132 -7.26 -17.85 21.48
N TRP A 133 -7.47 -16.57 21.84
CA TRP A 133 -8.62 -16.16 22.62
C TRP A 133 -9.92 -16.32 21.85
N ASP A 134 -9.90 -15.97 20.56
CA ASP A 134 -11.06 -16.15 19.68
C ASP A 134 -11.44 -17.62 19.57
N ARG A 135 -10.46 -18.51 19.50
CA ARG A 135 -10.69 -19.97 19.44
C ARG A 135 -11.28 -20.52 20.73
N LEU A 136 -10.81 -20.02 21.86
CA LEU A 136 -11.23 -20.52 23.19
C LEU A 136 -12.57 -19.94 23.62
N PHE A 137 -12.84 -18.69 23.32
CA PHE A 137 -13.98 -17.96 23.84
C PHE A 137 -14.99 -17.48 22.78
N GLY A 138 -14.76 -17.83 21.53
CA GLY A 138 -15.69 -17.49 20.46
C GLY A 138 -15.78 -16.01 20.17
N GLY A 139 -14.75 -15.24 20.46
CA GLY A 139 -14.74 -13.81 20.18
C GLY A 139 -14.81 -13.50 18.70
N GLY A 140 -15.61 -12.52 18.31
CA GLY A 140 -15.64 -12.01 16.96
C GLY A 140 -14.47 -11.08 16.73
N GLY A 141 -13.85 -11.13 15.54
CA GLY A 141 -12.79 -10.21 15.15
C GLY A 141 -13.31 -8.79 14.99
N GLN A 142 -12.40 -7.86 14.80
CA GLN A 142 -12.73 -6.46 14.59
C GLN A 142 -13.28 -6.22 13.18
N PRO A 143 -14.09 -5.16 12.98
CA PRO A 143 -14.57 -4.81 11.64
C PRO A 143 -13.45 -4.57 10.65
N MET A 144 -13.71 -4.86 9.36
CA MET A 144 -12.72 -4.66 8.30
C MET A 144 -12.23 -3.22 8.22
N ASP A 145 -13.11 -2.24 8.39
CA ASP A 145 -12.72 -0.82 8.32
C ASP A 145 -11.70 -0.47 9.38
N LYS A 146 -11.87 -1.00 10.60
CA LYS A 146 -10.96 -0.73 11.69
C LYS A 146 -9.59 -1.36 11.44
N ILE A 147 -9.53 -2.63 11.04
CA ILE A 147 -8.25 -3.29 10.80
C ILE A 147 -7.54 -2.73 9.56
N THR A 148 -8.30 -2.26 8.57
CA THR A 148 -7.74 -1.58 7.41
C THR A 148 -7.07 -0.28 7.85
N GLN A 149 -7.74 0.52 8.68
CA GLN A 149 -7.18 1.76 9.21
C GLN A 149 -5.94 1.49 10.06
N ASP A 150 -5.99 0.47 10.90
CA ASP A 150 -4.85 0.08 11.74
C ASP A 150 -3.66 -0.37 10.90
N ALA A 151 -3.90 -1.14 9.85
CA ALA A 151 -2.86 -1.61 8.93
C ALA A 151 -2.18 -0.44 8.22
N VAL A 152 -2.98 0.46 7.67
CA VAL A 152 -2.47 1.64 6.95
C VAL A 152 -1.68 2.53 7.90
N ARG A 153 -2.18 2.75 9.10
CA ARG A 153 -1.47 3.56 10.11
C ARG A 153 -0.12 2.94 10.46
N ASP A 154 -0.08 1.62 10.61
CA ASP A 154 1.17 0.91 10.88
C ASP A 154 2.19 1.11 9.76
N LEU A 155 1.74 1.03 8.50
CA LEU A 155 2.62 1.24 7.34
C LEU A 155 3.12 2.70 7.28
N ILE A 156 2.25 3.67 7.53
CA ILE A 156 2.64 5.08 7.58
C ILE A 156 3.68 5.32 8.67
N ASN A 157 3.46 4.73 9.85
CA ASN A 157 4.43 4.86 10.95
C ASN A 157 5.79 4.26 10.60
N LYS A 158 5.80 3.14 9.90
CA LYS A 158 7.05 2.51 9.43
C LYS A 158 7.76 3.35 8.39
N LEU A 159 7.01 4.08 7.57
CA LEU A 159 7.57 4.94 6.54
C LEU A 159 8.31 6.14 7.14
N PHE A 160 7.82 6.69 8.25
CA PHE A 160 8.37 7.89 8.87
C PHE A 160 9.31 7.62 10.06
N LYS A 161 9.68 6.39 10.26
CA LYS A 161 10.65 6.05 11.30
C LYS A 161 12.06 6.39 10.91
#